data_22b0651151928d55bdebc298ed59138e
#
_entry.id   22b0651151928d55bdebc298ed59138e
#
_cell.length_a   1.000
_cell.length_b   1.000
_cell.length_c   1.000
_cell.angle_alpha   90.00
_cell.angle_beta   90.00
_cell.angle_gamma   90.00
#
_symmetry.space_group_name_H-M   'P 1'
#
loop_
_entity.id
_entity.type
_entity.pdbx_description
1 polymer ?
#
loop_
_entity_poly.entity_id
_entity_poly.type
_entity_poly.pdbx_seq_one_letter_code
_entity_poly.pdbx_strand_id
1 'polypeptide(L)'
;MKNKNLLIGLCSVPLLLSISTNMTAQDLRERTYYYEILEPRHEPKPEIKGFATERIKENLDRGLTATPSADGKGIYLSWRLLEQDGTDTSFHLYRSANGKTQRLSKNPIKNTCDFVDQTPVSGKATYWICALDKKEKK
;
A
#
# COMPACT_ATOMS: atom_id res chain seq x y z
N MET A 1 -11.33 -53.98 -79.95
CA MET A 1 -11.83 -54.45 -78.69
C MET A 1 -10.83 -54.10 -77.60
N LYS A 2 -11.04 -53.07 -76.83
CA LYS A 2 -10.12 -52.61 -75.78
C LYS A 2 -10.89 -52.63 -74.43
N ASN A 3 -10.53 -53.54 -73.60
CA ASN A 3 -11.05 -53.60 -72.21
C ASN A 3 -10.38 -52.48 -71.36
N LYS A 4 -11.16 -51.62 -70.78
CA LYS A 4 -10.71 -50.66 -69.81
C LYS A 4 -11.06 -51.24 -68.39
N ASN A 5 -10.05 -51.68 -67.70
CA ASN A 5 -10.15 -52.03 -66.32
C ASN A 5 -10.24 -50.77 -65.49
N LEU A 6 -11.37 -50.61 -64.81
CA LEU A 6 -11.59 -49.53 -63.86
C LEU A 6 -11.10 -50.03 -62.48
N LEU A 7 -9.97 -49.48 -61.98
CA LEU A 7 -9.45 -49.70 -60.64
C LEU A 7 -10.23 -48.76 -59.69
N ILE A 8 -11.08 -49.38 -58.89
CA ILE A 8 -11.74 -48.68 -57.79
C ILE A 8 -10.76 -48.71 -56.62
N GLY A 9 -10.15 -47.57 -56.35
CA GLY A 9 -9.32 -47.37 -55.15
C GLY A 9 -10.20 -47.28 -53.91
N LEU A 10 -10.11 -48.29 -53.04
CA LEU A 10 -10.66 -48.17 -51.71
C LEU A 10 -9.86 -47.16 -50.89
N CYS A 11 -10.45 -46.02 -50.67
CA CYS A 11 -9.92 -45.02 -49.76
C CYS A 11 -10.32 -45.46 -48.33
N SER A 12 -9.40 -46.10 -47.60
CA SER A 12 -9.58 -46.44 -46.19
C SER A 12 -9.40 -45.17 -45.39
N VAL A 13 -10.50 -44.56 -44.93
CA VAL A 13 -10.50 -43.46 -43.97
C VAL A 13 -10.19 -44.05 -42.58
N PRO A 14 -9.11 -43.63 -41.94
CA PRO A 14 -8.89 -44.06 -40.56
C PRO A 14 -9.94 -43.42 -39.65
N LEU A 15 -10.72 -44.26 -39.02
CA LEU A 15 -11.66 -43.86 -38.00
C LEU A 15 -10.86 -43.42 -36.76
N LEU A 16 -10.67 -42.13 -36.63
CA LEU A 16 -10.13 -41.56 -35.40
C LEU A 16 -11.16 -41.71 -34.27
N LEU A 17 -11.01 -42.76 -33.46
CA LEU A 17 -11.69 -42.82 -32.19
C LEU A 17 -11.15 -41.70 -31.30
N SER A 18 -11.89 -40.63 -31.19
CA SER A 18 -11.68 -39.65 -30.15
C SER A 18 -12.11 -40.27 -28.80
N ILE A 19 -11.15 -40.75 -28.03
CA ILE A 19 -11.38 -41.15 -26.64
C ILE A 19 -11.55 -39.86 -25.86
N SER A 20 -12.76 -39.38 -25.71
CA SER A 20 -13.09 -38.33 -24.76
C SER A 20 -13.01 -38.96 -23.36
N THR A 21 -11.88 -38.77 -22.68
CA THR A 21 -11.79 -39.08 -21.26
C THR A 21 -12.63 -38.05 -20.52
N ASN A 22 -13.83 -38.43 -20.12
CA ASN A 22 -14.64 -37.65 -19.20
C ASN A 22 -13.91 -37.66 -17.86
N MET A 23 -13.12 -36.60 -17.63
CA MET A 23 -12.50 -36.37 -16.34
C MET A 23 -13.59 -36.00 -15.34
N THR A 24 -13.91 -36.92 -14.44
CA THR A 24 -14.90 -36.71 -13.40
C THR A 24 -14.32 -35.80 -12.31
N ALA A 25 -15.19 -35.10 -11.57
CA ALA A 25 -14.75 -34.25 -10.44
C ALA A 25 -14.01 -35.06 -9.35
N GLN A 26 -14.15 -36.39 -9.34
CA GLN A 26 -13.39 -37.30 -8.49
C GLN A 26 -11.94 -37.45 -8.91
N ASP A 27 -11.64 -37.49 -10.21
CA ASP A 27 -10.26 -37.55 -10.71
C ASP A 27 -9.46 -36.29 -10.33
N LEU A 28 -10.14 -35.14 -10.20
CA LEU A 28 -9.50 -33.91 -9.74
C LEU A 28 -9.20 -33.93 -8.24
N ARG A 29 -9.94 -34.75 -7.45
CA ARG A 29 -9.70 -34.89 -6.02
C ARG A 29 -8.53 -35.82 -5.71
N GLU A 30 -8.29 -36.82 -6.56
CA GLU A 30 -7.14 -37.72 -6.40
C GLU A 30 -5.81 -37.09 -6.84
N ARG A 31 -5.85 -36.03 -7.61
CA ARG A 31 -4.69 -35.17 -7.84
C ARG A 31 -4.52 -34.15 -6.72
N THR A 32 -4.70 -34.57 -5.50
CA THR A 32 -4.27 -33.79 -4.37
C THR A 32 -2.75 -33.75 -4.44
N TYR A 33 -2.21 -32.64 -4.94
CA TYR A 33 -0.82 -32.35 -4.75
C TYR A 33 -0.62 -32.21 -3.25
N TYR A 34 -0.17 -33.28 -2.61
CA TYR A 34 0.36 -33.20 -1.28
C TYR A 34 1.63 -32.34 -1.39
N TYR A 35 1.46 -31.05 -1.27
CA TYR A 35 2.57 -30.22 -0.86
C TYR A 35 2.81 -30.65 0.59
N GLU A 36 3.80 -31.51 0.77
CA GLU A 36 4.38 -31.67 2.08
C GLU A 36 4.92 -30.28 2.44
N ILE A 37 4.11 -29.51 3.14
CA ILE A 37 4.55 -28.26 3.74
C ILE A 37 5.51 -28.74 4.81
N LEU A 38 6.77 -28.91 4.42
CA LEU A 38 7.85 -29.09 5.36
C LEU A 38 7.69 -27.95 6.35
N GLU A 39 7.42 -28.27 7.61
CA GLU A 39 7.38 -27.27 8.64
C GLU A 39 8.61 -26.40 8.46
N PRO A 40 8.44 -25.08 8.32
CA PRO A 40 9.57 -24.21 8.07
C PRO A 40 10.55 -24.47 9.22
N ARG A 41 11.65 -25.13 8.91
CA ARG A 41 12.76 -25.30 9.83
C ARG A 41 13.39 -23.92 10.01
N HIS A 42 12.69 -23.05 10.70
CA HIS A 42 13.28 -21.85 11.20
C HIS A 42 14.25 -22.27 12.29
N GLU A 43 15.50 -22.36 11.92
CA GLU A 43 16.51 -22.33 12.95
C GLU A 43 16.20 -21.11 13.82
N PRO A 44 16.11 -21.27 15.15
CA PRO A 44 15.85 -20.13 16.00
C PRO A 44 16.89 -19.08 15.66
N LYS A 45 16.43 -17.90 15.21
CA LYS A 45 17.33 -16.80 14.91
C LYS A 45 18.19 -16.59 16.14
N PRO A 46 19.52 -16.49 15.97
CA PRO A 46 20.38 -16.21 17.10
C PRO A 46 19.83 -14.96 17.80
N GLU A 47 19.67 -15.06 19.11
CA GLU A 47 19.21 -13.95 19.91
C GLU A 47 20.18 -12.79 19.68
N ILE A 48 19.71 -11.74 19.03
CA ILE A 48 20.53 -10.55 18.76
C ILE A 48 20.73 -9.87 20.13
N LYS A 49 21.77 -10.26 20.80
CA LYS A 49 22.24 -9.55 21.99
C LYS A 49 22.92 -8.27 21.53
N GLY A 50 22.22 -7.21 21.54
CA GLY A 50 22.80 -5.90 21.27
C GLY A 50 21.87 -5.00 20.48
N PHE A 51 21.04 -4.29 21.18
CA PHE A 51 20.65 -2.97 20.73
C PHE A 51 21.91 -2.11 20.75
N ALA A 52 22.03 -1.24 19.73
CA ALA A 52 23.04 -0.20 19.80
C ALA A 52 22.92 0.51 21.16
N THR A 53 23.97 0.48 21.94
CA THR A 53 24.02 1.10 23.26
C THR A 53 23.82 2.61 23.20
N GLU A 54 24.10 3.18 22.03
CA GLU A 54 23.89 4.58 21.71
C GLU A 54 22.97 4.68 20.49
N ARG A 55 21.81 5.31 20.68
CA ARG A 55 20.96 5.71 19.58
C ARG A 55 21.46 7.04 19.04
N ILE A 56 21.63 7.13 17.74
CA ILE A 56 21.92 8.40 17.06
C ILE A 56 20.70 9.30 17.30
N LYS A 57 20.92 10.46 17.93
CA LYS A 57 19.88 11.50 17.99
C LYS A 57 19.77 12.13 16.61
N GLU A 58 18.79 11.67 15.85
CA GLU A 58 18.45 12.32 14.61
C GLU A 58 17.67 13.61 14.92
N ASN A 59 18.16 14.73 14.43
CA ASN A 59 17.45 16.00 14.50
C ASN A 59 16.37 16.02 13.40
N LEU A 60 15.38 15.16 13.54
CA LEU A 60 14.28 15.04 12.59
C LEU A 60 13.31 16.17 12.79
N ASP A 61 12.89 16.79 11.69
CA ASP A 61 11.71 17.65 11.69
C ASP A 61 10.41 16.81 11.79
N ARG A 62 9.27 17.48 11.87
CA ARG A 62 7.98 16.80 11.98
C ARG A 62 7.56 16.09 10.71
N GLY A 63 8.30 16.19 9.61
CA GLY A 63 7.99 15.51 8.36
C GLY A 63 6.60 15.84 7.84
N LEU A 64 6.21 17.12 7.88
CA LEU A 64 4.92 17.55 7.35
C LEU A 64 4.82 17.23 5.86
N THR A 65 3.82 16.43 5.50
CA THR A 65 3.49 16.08 4.12
C THR A 65 2.16 16.66 3.70
N ALA A 66 2.01 16.96 2.43
CA ALA A 66 0.78 17.47 1.83
C ALA A 66 0.47 16.69 0.56
N THR A 67 -0.67 16.03 0.54
CA THR A 67 -1.14 15.22 -0.61
C THR A 67 -2.58 15.59 -0.96
N PRO A 68 -3.04 15.40 -2.19
CA PRO A 68 -4.45 15.54 -2.51
C PRO A 68 -5.30 14.65 -1.59
N SER A 69 -6.42 15.18 -1.10
CA SER A 69 -7.37 14.37 -0.33
C SER A 69 -8.03 13.32 -1.21
N ALA A 70 -8.54 12.26 -0.60
CA ALA A 70 -9.15 11.13 -1.31
C ALA A 70 -10.34 11.52 -2.21
N ASP A 71 -11.06 12.58 -1.84
CA ASP A 71 -12.17 13.14 -2.62
C ASP A 71 -11.71 14.10 -3.73
N GLY A 72 -10.41 14.37 -3.83
CA GLY A 72 -9.82 15.29 -4.80
C GLY A 72 -10.14 16.77 -4.59
N LYS A 73 -10.87 17.14 -3.52
CA LYS A 73 -11.32 18.51 -3.28
C LYS A 73 -10.47 19.30 -2.28
N GLY A 74 -9.63 18.61 -1.54
CA GLY A 74 -8.82 19.20 -0.50
C GLY A 74 -7.37 18.78 -0.56
N ILE A 75 -6.59 19.26 0.40
CA ILE A 75 -5.22 18.81 0.66
C ILE A 75 -5.18 18.13 2.02
N TYR A 76 -4.82 16.88 2.03
CA TYR A 76 -4.56 16.13 3.23
C TYR A 76 -3.13 16.39 3.71
N LEU A 77 -3.02 16.77 4.95
CA LEU A 77 -1.76 17.12 5.61
C LEU A 77 -1.55 16.15 6.76
N SER A 78 -0.35 15.61 6.88
CA SER A 78 0.02 14.75 8.01
C SER A 78 1.43 15.07 8.49
N TRP A 79 1.66 14.85 9.77
CA TRP A 79 2.94 15.04 10.44
C TRP A 79 3.10 14.00 11.55
N ARG A 80 4.23 14.00 12.20
CA ARG A 80 4.51 13.07 13.29
C ARG A 80 4.75 13.80 14.61
N LEU A 81 4.45 13.10 15.69
CA LEU A 81 4.89 13.49 17.02
C LEU A 81 6.39 13.22 17.15
N LEU A 82 7.07 14.07 17.83
CA LEU A 82 8.48 13.91 18.20
C LEU A 82 8.56 13.37 19.63
N GLU A 83 9.67 12.74 19.97
CA GLU A 83 9.89 12.18 21.30
C GLU A 83 9.76 13.24 22.42
N GLN A 84 10.16 14.47 22.12
CA GLN A 84 10.08 15.61 23.05
C GLN A 84 8.67 16.17 23.26
N ASP A 85 7.70 15.76 22.44
CA ASP A 85 6.32 16.23 22.57
C ASP A 85 5.69 15.62 23.82
N GLY A 86 5.11 16.46 24.65
CA GLY A 86 4.33 15.99 25.79
C GLY A 86 2.98 15.40 25.35
N THR A 87 2.34 14.67 26.25
CA THR A 87 1.01 14.06 26.02
C THR A 87 -0.08 15.09 25.68
N ASP A 88 0.12 16.32 26.08
CA ASP A 88 -0.82 17.44 25.87
C ASP A 88 -0.43 18.37 24.73
N THR A 89 0.60 18.02 23.96
CA THR A 89 1.03 18.82 22.81
C THR A 89 -0.11 18.95 21.81
N SER A 90 -0.32 20.16 21.35
CA SER A 90 -1.31 20.48 20.32
C SER A 90 -0.67 21.32 19.22
N PHE A 91 -1.37 21.45 18.11
CA PHE A 91 -0.79 22.05 16.92
C PHE A 91 -1.67 23.12 16.29
N HIS A 92 -1.04 24.14 15.74
CA HIS A 92 -1.67 25.03 14.78
C HIS A 92 -1.05 24.84 13.40
N LEU A 93 -1.90 24.74 12.40
CA LEU A 93 -1.51 24.60 11.01
C LEU A 93 -1.71 25.92 10.28
N TYR A 94 -0.73 26.26 9.46
CA TYR A 94 -0.70 27.48 8.67
C TYR A 94 -0.44 27.17 7.20
N ARG A 95 -0.95 28.04 6.35
CA ARG A 95 -0.71 28.04 4.92
C ARG A 95 -0.27 29.44 4.46
N SER A 96 0.75 29.51 3.64
CA SER A 96 1.09 30.70 2.87
C SER A 96 0.88 30.46 1.39
N ALA A 97 0.10 31.32 0.76
CA ALA A 97 -0.15 31.27 -0.66
C ALA A 97 -0.46 32.69 -1.16
N ASN A 98 -0.01 33.03 -2.36
CA ASN A 98 -0.24 34.36 -2.98
C ASN A 98 0.16 35.52 -2.07
N GLY A 99 1.26 35.38 -1.32
CA GLY A 99 1.77 36.38 -0.39
C GLY A 99 0.95 36.56 0.90
N LYS A 100 -0.07 35.74 1.12
CA LYS A 100 -0.90 35.80 2.33
C LYS A 100 -0.66 34.57 3.19
N THR A 101 -0.47 34.78 4.49
CA THR A 101 -0.39 33.73 5.51
C THR A 101 -1.71 33.62 6.24
N GLN A 102 -2.19 32.38 6.39
CA GLN A 102 -3.44 32.09 7.06
C GLN A 102 -3.26 30.91 8.02
N ARG A 103 -3.80 31.02 9.23
CA ARG A 103 -3.98 29.89 10.12
C ARG A 103 -5.20 29.10 9.68
N LEU A 104 -5.03 27.81 9.36
CA LEU A 104 -6.10 26.93 8.89
C LEU A 104 -6.87 26.30 10.05
N SER A 105 -6.17 25.93 11.10
CA SER A 105 -6.78 25.33 12.28
C SER A 105 -7.45 26.39 13.15
N LYS A 106 -8.79 26.36 13.24
CA LYS A 106 -9.58 27.27 14.10
C LYS A 106 -9.22 27.11 15.58
N ASN A 107 -9.19 25.87 16.03
CA ASN A 107 -8.78 25.44 17.36
C ASN A 107 -7.46 24.68 17.27
N PRO A 108 -6.70 24.57 18.36
CA PRO A 108 -5.54 23.71 18.40
C PRO A 108 -5.93 22.25 18.09
N ILE A 109 -5.19 21.61 17.17
CA ILE A 109 -5.38 20.22 16.80
C ILE A 109 -4.79 19.37 17.91
N LYS A 110 -5.62 18.49 18.50
CA LYS A 110 -5.26 17.58 19.58
C LYS A 110 -5.64 16.16 19.15
N ASN A 111 -4.99 15.17 19.72
CA ASN A 111 -5.31 13.74 19.53
C ASN A 111 -5.12 13.22 18.10
N THR A 112 -4.68 14.04 17.17
CA THR A 112 -4.38 13.62 15.81
C THR A 112 -3.19 14.41 15.27
N CYS A 113 -2.49 13.81 14.28
CA CYS A 113 -1.39 14.42 13.56
C CYS A 113 -1.73 14.58 12.07
N ASP A 114 -2.97 14.90 11.79
CA ASP A 114 -3.46 15.15 10.45
C ASP A 114 -4.50 16.28 10.38
N PHE A 115 -4.71 16.77 9.18
CA PHE A 115 -5.69 17.82 8.91
C PHE A 115 -6.03 17.84 7.41
N VAL A 116 -7.28 18.15 7.08
CA VAL A 116 -7.68 18.37 5.69
C VAL A 116 -7.95 19.84 5.46
N ASP A 117 -7.14 20.48 4.59
CA ASP A 117 -7.45 21.82 4.07
C ASP A 117 -8.52 21.67 2.98
N GLN A 118 -9.75 22.01 3.32
CA GLN A 118 -10.89 21.96 2.42
C GLN A 118 -10.98 23.19 1.51
N THR A 119 -10.10 24.17 1.68
CA THR A 119 -10.08 25.41 0.92
C THR A 119 -8.73 25.62 0.24
N PRO A 120 -8.23 24.61 -0.53
CA PRO A 120 -6.94 24.76 -1.17
C PRO A 120 -6.96 25.91 -2.17
N VAL A 121 -5.81 26.55 -2.33
CA VAL A 121 -5.65 27.62 -3.32
C VAL A 121 -5.03 27.07 -4.60
N SER A 122 -5.38 27.64 -5.71
CA SER A 122 -4.70 27.34 -6.98
C SER A 122 -3.26 27.85 -6.95
N GLY A 123 -2.33 27.04 -7.45
CA GLY A 123 -0.92 27.38 -7.53
C GLY A 123 -0.10 26.90 -6.34
N LYS A 124 1.03 27.55 -6.12
CA LYS A 124 2.00 27.16 -5.09
C LYS A 124 1.53 27.59 -3.70
N ALA A 125 1.44 26.64 -2.79
CA ALA A 125 1.19 26.88 -1.37
C ALA A 125 2.29 26.23 -0.53
N THR A 126 2.63 26.88 0.58
CA THR A 126 3.54 26.36 1.59
C THR A 126 2.78 26.16 2.88
N TYR A 127 2.92 24.98 3.46
CA TYR A 127 2.31 24.65 4.74
C TYR A 127 3.37 24.49 5.81
N TRP A 128 3.03 24.88 7.02
CA TRP A 128 3.85 24.59 8.20
C TRP A 128 2.99 24.43 9.43
N ILE A 129 3.56 23.80 10.44
CA ILE A 129 2.91 23.48 11.67
C ILE A 129 3.69 24.07 12.85
N CYS A 130 2.97 24.58 13.85
CA CYS A 130 3.51 25.03 15.11
C CYS A 130 2.98 24.16 16.23
N ALA A 131 3.87 23.57 17.00
CA ALA A 131 3.51 22.91 18.25
C ALA A 131 3.24 23.96 19.33
N LEU A 132 2.20 23.71 20.12
CA LEU A 132 1.85 24.51 21.29
C LEU A 132 2.13 23.66 22.51
N ASP A 133 3.13 24.05 23.28
CA ASP A 133 3.42 23.44 24.55
C ASP A 133 2.70 24.19 25.66
N LYS A 134 2.18 23.47 26.65
CA LYS A 134 1.49 24.11 27.80
C LYS A 134 2.37 25.06 28.58
N LYS A 135 3.67 25.02 28.41
CA LYS A 135 4.64 25.84 29.15
C LYS A 135 4.70 27.31 28.74
N GLU A 136 4.13 27.69 27.60
CA GLU A 136 4.14 29.08 27.14
C GLU A 136 2.92 29.92 27.54
N LYS A 137 2.12 29.42 28.50
CA LYS A 137 1.12 30.25 29.16
C LYS A 137 1.68 30.84 30.45
N LYS A 138 2.68 31.70 30.32
CA LYS A 138 3.00 32.71 31.35
C LYS A 138 3.21 34.05 30.71
#